data_6cef6d29468bb83bc3970ab17c688431
#
_entry.id   6cef6d29468bb83bc3970ab17c688431
#
_cell.length_a   1.000
_cell.length_b   1.000
_cell.length_c   1.000
_cell.angle_alpha   90.00
_cell.angle_beta   90.00
_cell.angle_gamma   90.00
#
_symmetry.space_group_name_H-M   'P 1'
#
loop_
_entity.id
_entity.type
_entity.pdbx_description
1 polymer ?
#
loop_
_entity_poly.entity_id
_entity_poly.type
_entity_poly.pdbx_seq_one_letter_code
_entity_poly.pdbx_strand_id
1 'polypeptide(L)'
;MATNYLKKILSARVYDVARETELQFAPELSKRLGNQVLLKREDNQPVFSFKLRGAYNKMAHLTPEALKRGVIAASAGNHAQGVALAAAKMKCNAVIVMPVTTPSVKIDAVKSRGGSWVEIILHGESYSDAFQYSELVAKKRGLTFVHPFEDRKSTRLNSSHIPLSRMPSSA
;
A
#
# COMPACT_ATOMS: atom_id res chain seq x y z
N MET A 1 -6.34 -26.89 -8.13
CA MET A 1 -7.52 -26.12 -8.55
C MET A 1 -7.12 -24.74 -9.06
N ALA A 2 -7.56 -24.35 -10.25
CA ALA A 2 -7.28 -23.02 -10.79
C ALA A 2 -7.94 -21.94 -9.91
N THR A 3 -7.21 -20.88 -9.60
CA THR A 3 -7.73 -19.77 -8.78
C THR A 3 -8.76 -18.99 -9.58
N ASN A 4 -10.01 -18.95 -9.12
CA ASN A 4 -11.04 -18.11 -9.73
C ASN A 4 -10.82 -16.64 -9.36
N TYR A 5 -10.04 -15.92 -10.18
CA TYR A 5 -9.73 -14.51 -9.95
C TYR A 5 -10.96 -13.61 -10.09
N LEU A 6 -11.89 -13.91 -10.99
CA LEU A 6 -13.11 -13.10 -11.16
C LEU A 6 -13.93 -13.08 -9.87
N LYS A 7 -14.17 -14.24 -9.25
CA LYS A 7 -14.86 -14.32 -7.96
C LYS A 7 -14.14 -13.52 -6.88
N LYS A 8 -12.79 -13.59 -6.81
CA LYS A 8 -12.00 -12.83 -5.85
C LYS A 8 -12.07 -11.33 -6.07
N ILE A 9 -12.09 -10.88 -7.33
CA ILE A 9 -12.23 -9.47 -7.67
C ILE A 9 -13.62 -8.96 -7.28
N LEU A 10 -14.67 -9.68 -7.62
CA LEU A 10 -16.05 -9.29 -7.34
C LEU A 10 -16.38 -9.32 -5.84
N SER A 11 -15.68 -10.15 -5.05
CA SER A 11 -15.87 -10.22 -3.60
C SER A 11 -14.90 -9.34 -2.80
N ALA A 12 -13.98 -8.64 -3.46
CA ALA A 12 -13.00 -7.79 -2.79
C ALA A 12 -13.66 -6.52 -2.23
N ARG A 13 -13.40 -6.22 -0.96
CA ARG A 13 -14.01 -5.08 -0.25
C ARG A 13 -13.24 -3.78 -0.43
N VAL A 14 -12.54 -3.60 -1.55
CA VAL A 14 -11.66 -2.44 -1.77
C VAL A 14 -12.40 -1.11 -1.80
N TYR A 15 -13.66 -1.11 -2.21
CA TYR A 15 -14.50 0.09 -2.28
C TYR A 15 -15.05 0.58 -0.94
N ASP A 16 -14.77 -0.12 0.16
CA ASP A 16 -14.98 0.41 1.51
C ASP A 16 -14.11 1.65 1.78
N VAL A 17 -12.99 1.79 1.06
CA VAL A 17 -12.00 2.86 1.23
C VAL A 17 -11.57 3.51 -0.08
N ALA A 18 -11.59 2.77 -1.19
CA ALA A 18 -11.20 3.27 -2.50
C ALA A 18 -12.38 3.94 -3.22
N ARG A 19 -12.07 4.90 -4.07
CA ARG A 19 -13.02 5.50 -5.01
C ARG A 19 -12.83 4.86 -6.38
N GLU A 20 -13.90 4.81 -7.15
CA GLU A 20 -13.80 4.56 -8.57
C GLU A 20 -13.15 5.79 -9.23
N THR A 21 -12.04 5.57 -9.92
CA THR A 21 -11.27 6.64 -10.54
C THR A 21 -11.43 6.60 -12.06
N GLU A 22 -11.25 7.74 -12.69
CA GLU A 22 -11.37 7.89 -14.13
C GLU A 22 -10.30 7.11 -14.89
N LEU A 23 -10.64 6.72 -16.10
CA LEU A 23 -9.72 6.32 -17.15
C LEU A 23 -9.59 7.49 -18.13
N GLN A 24 -8.64 8.38 -17.88
CA GLN A 24 -8.46 9.64 -18.61
C GLN A 24 -7.62 9.45 -19.86
N PHE A 25 -8.11 9.95 -21.00
CA PHE A 25 -7.29 10.01 -22.21
C PHE A 25 -6.18 11.07 -22.08
N ALA A 26 -4.97 10.72 -22.51
CA ALA A 26 -3.79 11.57 -22.49
C ALA A 26 -3.38 11.97 -23.92
N PRO A 27 -3.94 13.05 -24.50
CA PRO A 27 -3.79 13.37 -25.91
C PRO A 27 -2.34 13.66 -26.33
N GLU A 28 -1.62 14.47 -25.57
CA GLU A 28 -0.25 14.83 -25.90
C GLU A 28 0.71 13.63 -25.82
N LEU A 29 0.51 12.78 -24.80
CA LEU A 29 1.31 11.56 -24.66
C LEU A 29 0.96 10.55 -25.77
N SER A 30 -0.31 10.45 -26.14
CA SER A 30 -0.78 9.62 -27.25
C SER A 30 -0.16 10.04 -28.57
N LYS A 31 -0.15 11.34 -28.86
CA LYS A 31 0.47 11.90 -30.08
C LYS A 31 1.97 11.62 -30.11
N ARG A 32 2.67 11.86 -29.00
CA ARG A 32 4.11 11.63 -28.89
C ARG A 32 4.50 10.16 -29.09
N LEU A 33 3.68 9.23 -28.61
CA LEU A 33 3.95 7.79 -28.69
C LEU A 33 3.34 7.11 -29.91
N GLY A 34 2.57 7.83 -30.73
CA GLY A 34 1.85 7.26 -31.88
C GLY A 34 0.85 6.17 -31.46
N ASN A 35 0.29 6.28 -30.26
CA ASN A 35 -0.61 5.26 -29.70
C ASN A 35 -1.71 5.89 -28.84
N GLN A 36 -2.78 5.15 -28.53
CA GLN A 36 -3.81 5.62 -27.60
C GLN A 36 -3.38 5.34 -26.17
N VAL A 37 -3.11 6.39 -25.40
CA VAL A 37 -2.71 6.29 -23.99
C VAL A 37 -3.84 6.74 -23.08
N LEU A 38 -4.20 5.87 -22.15
CA LEU A 38 -5.20 6.11 -21.12
C LEU A 38 -4.56 6.02 -19.73
N LEU A 39 -4.83 7.01 -18.90
CA LEU A 39 -4.31 7.09 -17.53
C LEU A 39 -5.40 6.69 -16.53
N LYS A 40 -5.18 5.62 -15.78
CA LYS A 40 -6.03 5.29 -14.63
C LYS A 40 -5.62 6.16 -13.45
N ARG A 41 -6.49 7.14 -13.11
CA ARG A 41 -6.19 8.25 -12.19
C ARG A 41 -6.21 7.83 -10.71
N GLU A 42 -5.37 6.85 -10.34
CA GLU A 42 -5.25 6.40 -8.94
C GLU A 42 -4.56 7.43 -8.02
N ASP A 43 -3.99 8.48 -8.57
CA ASP A 43 -3.57 9.69 -7.85
C ASP A 43 -4.75 10.45 -7.21
N ASN A 44 -5.98 10.26 -7.68
CA ASN A 44 -7.20 10.82 -7.10
C ASN A 44 -7.75 10.01 -5.91
N GLN A 45 -7.08 8.96 -5.50
CA GLN A 45 -7.44 8.21 -4.29
C GLN A 45 -7.17 9.02 -3.01
N PRO A 46 -7.85 8.72 -1.86
CA PRO A 46 -7.63 9.42 -0.59
C PRO A 46 -6.19 9.46 -0.09
N VAL A 47 -5.36 8.50 -0.51
CA VAL A 47 -3.92 8.45 -0.18
C VAL A 47 -3.03 8.79 -1.39
N PHE A 48 -3.61 9.40 -2.43
CA PHE A 48 -2.93 9.75 -3.69
C PHE A 48 -2.21 8.57 -4.37
N SER A 49 -2.74 7.35 -4.18
CA SER A 49 -2.14 6.14 -4.70
C SER A 49 -3.10 4.95 -4.65
N PHE A 50 -2.94 4.01 -5.57
CA PHE A 50 -3.65 2.73 -5.57
C PHE A 50 -3.32 1.81 -4.37
N LYS A 51 -2.26 2.11 -3.62
CA LYS A 51 -1.76 1.25 -2.52
C LYS A 51 -2.80 0.98 -1.43
N LEU A 52 -3.76 1.89 -1.21
CA LEU A 52 -4.84 1.65 -0.25
C LEU A 52 -5.67 0.42 -0.60
N ARG A 53 -5.86 0.10 -1.90
CA ARG A 53 -6.63 -1.07 -2.35
C ARG A 53 -6.04 -2.36 -1.83
N GLY A 54 -4.72 -2.55 -2.05
CA GLY A 54 -4.01 -3.74 -1.61
C GLY A 54 -3.91 -3.85 -0.09
N ALA A 55 -3.56 -2.75 0.58
CA ALA A 55 -3.45 -2.71 2.04
C ALA A 55 -4.80 -3.07 2.71
N TYR A 56 -5.88 -2.40 2.29
CA TYR A 56 -7.20 -2.68 2.83
C TYR A 56 -7.68 -4.10 2.52
N ASN A 57 -7.52 -4.57 1.27
CA ASN A 57 -7.94 -5.91 0.89
C ASN A 57 -7.20 -6.99 1.68
N LYS A 58 -5.90 -6.82 1.93
CA LYS A 58 -5.13 -7.72 2.79
C LYS A 58 -5.70 -7.75 4.20
N MET A 59 -5.90 -6.58 4.81
CA MET A 59 -6.39 -6.48 6.17
C MET A 59 -7.82 -7.00 6.32
N ALA A 60 -8.69 -6.77 5.33
CA ALA A 60 -10.06 -7.28 5.29
C ALA A 60 -10.17 -8.81 5.24
N HIS A 61 -9.10 -9.50 4.88
CA HIS A 61 -9.02 -10.97 4.88
C HIS A 61 -8.31 -11.56 6.10
N LEU A 62 -7.93 -10.73 7.06
CA LEU A 62 -7.39 -11.19 8.34
C LEU A 62 -8.52 -11.69 9.23
N THR A 63 -8.19 -12.65 10.10
CA THR A 63 -9.15 -13.11 11.13
C THR A 63 -9.39 -12.02 12.18
N PRO A 64 -10.53 -12.02 12.87
CA PRO A 64 -10.79 -11.07 13.95
C PRO A 64 -9.68 -11.04 15.01
N GLU A 65 -9.10 -12.20 15.34
CA GLU A 65 -8.02 -12.34 16.31
C GLU A 65 -6.72 -11.68 15.80
N ALA A 66 -6.43 -11.82 14.51
CA ALA A 66 -5.28 -11.17 13.88
C ALA A 66 -5.44 -9.64 13.85
N LEU A 67 -6.63 -9.15 13.51
CA LEU A 67 -6.95 -7.72 13.57
C LEU A 67 -6.86 -7.17 15.00
N LYS A 68 -7.34 -7.92 16.00
CA LYS A 68 -7.27 -7.53 17.41
C LYS A 68 -5.83 -7.42 17.90
N ARG A 69 -4.94 -8.33 17.48
CA ARG A 69 -3.50 -8.22 17.79
C ARG A 69 -2.85 -7.02 17.11
N GLY A 70 -3.33 -6.65 15.93
CA GLY A 70 -2.81 -5.55 15.14
C GLY A 70 -1.95 -5.99 13.97
N VAL A 71 -1.56 -5.00 13.18
CA VAL A 71 -0.75 -5.20 11.97
C VAL A 71 0.53 -4.38 12.02
N ILE A 72 1.50 -4.74 11.18
CA ILE A 72 2.74 -3.99 11.04
C ILE A 72 3.14 -3.90 9.57
N ALA A 73 3.76 -2.78 9.20
CA ALA A 73 4.36 -2.60 7.88
C ALA A 73 5.65 -1.78 7.97
N ALA A 74 6.61 -2.08 7.10
CA ALA A 74 7.78 -1.24 6.88
C ALA A 74 7.57 -0.43 5.60
N SER A 75 7.41 0.87 5.71
CA SER A 75 7.27 1.77 4.56
C SER A 75 7.26 3.23 4.98
N ALA A 76 7.96 4.08 4.23
CA ALA A 76 7.94 5.53 4.37
C ALA A 76 7.11 6.23 3.26
N GLY A 77 6.28 5.50 2.53
CA GLY A 77 5.58 6.03 1.35
C GLY A 77 4.08 5.69 1.31
N ASN A 78 3.57 5.54 0.09
CA ASN A 78 2.15 5.32 -0.16
C ASN A 78 1.58 4.04 0.48
N HIS A 79 2.41 3.00 0.67
CA HIS A 79 1.95 1.80 1.36
C HIS A 79 1.68 2.07 2.84
N ALA A 80 2.55 2.83 3.51
CA ALA A 80 2.34 3.25 4.90
C ALA A 80 1.01 4.01 5.07
N GLN A 81 0.74 4.96 4.18
CA GLN A 81 -0.53 5.71 4.18
C GLN A 81 -1.74 4.80 3.92
N GLY A 82 -1.60 3.83 3.01
CA GLY A 82 -2.66 2.85 2.74
C GLY A 82 -2.98 1.96 3.94
N VAL A 83 -1.94 1.48 4.65
CA VAL A 83 -2.10 0.70 5.89
C VAL A 83 -2.70 1.55 7.00
N ALA A 84 -2.23 2.80 7.16
CA ALA A 84 -2.75 3.73 8.17
C ALA A 84 -4.25 4.01 7.99
N LEU A 85 -4.67 4.32 6.76
CA LEU A 85 -6.09 4.53 6.44
C LEU A 85 -6.91 3.28 6.67
N ALA A 86 -6.41 2.10 6.28
CA ALA A 86 -7.08 0.83 6.51
C ALA A 86 -7.23 0.53 8.01
N ALA A 87 -6.18 0.79 8.80
CA ALA A 87 -6.18 0.61 10.24
C ALA A 87 -7.23 1.48 10.93
N ALA A 88 -7.28 2.77 10.60
CA ALA A 88 -8.29 3.69 11.12
C ALA A 88 -9.72 3.25 10.74
N LYS A 89 -9.95 2.86 9.49
CA LYS A 89 -11.26 2.40 9.01
C LYS A 89 -11.73 1.13 9.72
N MET A 90 -10.81 0.20 10.00
CA MET A 90 -11.12 -1.09 10.66
C MET A 90 -11.02 -1.04 12.17
N LYS A 91 -10.60 0.10 12.75
CA LYS A 91 -10.31 0.25 14.20
C LYS A 91 -9.31 -0.83 14.66
N CYS A 92 -8.26 -1.03 13.90
CA CYS A 92 -7.19 -1.99 14.11
C CYS A 92 -5.88 -1.27 14.38
N ASN A 93 -5.15 -1.65 15.42
CA ASN A 93 -3.84 -1.05 15.68
C ASN A 93 -2.83 -1.42 14.59
N ALA A 94 -2.10 -0.43 14.10
CA ALA A 94 -1.05 -0.62 13.11
C ALA A 94 0.26 0.02 13.56
N VAL A 95 1.35 -0.73 13.44
CA VAL A 95 2.71 -0.23 13.62
C VAL A 95 3.32 0.03 12.25
N ILE A 96 3.82 1.23 12.03
CA ILE A 96 4.51 1.60 10.80
C ILE A 96 5.96 1.91 11.13
N VAL A 97 6.87 1.10 10.60
CA VAL A 97 8.32 1.31 10.78
C VAL A 97 8.85 2.06 9.56
N MET A 98 9.56 3.15 9.82
CA MET A 98 10.16 4.01 8.80
C MET A 98 11.64 4.26 9.14
N PRO A 99 12.51 4.50 8.14
CA PRO A 99 13.85 5.01 8.39
C PRO A 99 13.83 6.36 9.13
N VAL A 100 14.84 6.62 9.94
CA VAL A 100 15.00 7.92 10.64
C VAL A 100 15.17 9.08 9.66
N THR A 101 15.64 8.81 8.45
CA THR A 101 15.79 9.78 7.36
C THR A 101 14.47 10.17 6.68
N THR A 102 13.33 9.62 7.14
CA THR A 102 12.02 9.90 6.54
C THR A 102 11.61 11.35 6.77
N PRO A 103 11.30 12.13 5.72
CA PRO A 103 10.84 13.51 5.85
C PRO A 103 9.55 13.62 6.69
N SER A 104 9.48 14.68 7.52
CA SER A 104 8.33 14.92 8.41
C SER A 104 6.99 14.92 7.67
N VAL A 105 6.92 15.51 6.47
CA VAL A 105 5.70 15.52 5.64
C VAL A 105 5.13 14.13 5.38
N LYS A 106 5.99 13.11 5.24
CA LYS A 106 5.55 11.72 5.06
C LYS A 106 5.06 11.09 6.35
N ILE A 107 5.73 11.40 7.47
CA ILE A 107 5.34 10.97 8.81
C ILE A 107 3.98 11.55 9.16
N ASP A 108 3.78 12.84 8.93
CA ASP A 108 2.54 13.55 9.22
C ASP A 108 1.38 13.08 8.34
N ALA A 109 1.67 12.76 7.07
CA ALA A 109 0.67 12.15 6.18
C ALA A 109 0.16 10.81 6.71
N VAL A 110 1.02 9.98 7.28
CA VAL A 110 0.62 8.69 7.89
C VAL A 110 -0.16 8.92 9.18
N LYS A 111 0.31 9.83 10.05
CA LYS A 111 -0.39 10.19 11.29
C LYS A 111 -1.80 10.72 11.02
N SER A 112 -1.93 11.63 10.06
CA SER A 112 -3.23 12.23 9.73
C SER A 112 -4.25 11.23 9.21
N ARG A 113 -3.80 10.16 8.53
CA ARG A 113 -4.68 9.10 8.01
C ARG A 113 -5.03 8.04 9.03
N GLY A 114 -4.08 7.70 9.90
CA GLY A 114 -4.24 6.65 10.90
C GLY A 114 -4.82 7.13 12.23
N GLY A 115 -4.62 8.40 12.56
CA GLY A 115 -5.04 8.96 13.85
C GLY A 115 -4.46 8.18 15.03
N SER A 116 -5.29 7.89 16.01
CA SER A 116 -4.92 7.12 17.21
C SER A 116 -4.68 5.61 16.95
N TRP A 117 -4.98 5.12 15.74
CA TRP A 117 -4.80 3.71 15.38
C TRP A 117 -3.41 3.37 14.86
N VAL A 118 -2.51 4.37 14.74
CA VAL A 118 -1.19 4.17 14.17
C VAL A 118 -0.09 4.59 15.13
N GLU A 119 0.80 3.66 15.42
CA GLU A 119 2.09 3.89 16.05
C GLU A 119 3.17 3.97 14.95
N ILE A 120 4.00 5.02 14.98
CA ILE A 120 5.13 5.17 14.06
C ILE A 120 6.42 4.94 14.84
N ILE A 121 7.25 4.04 14.32
CA ILE A 121 8.59 3.76 14.85
C ILE A 121 9.60 4.20 13.80
N LEU A 122 10.50 5.10 14.18
CA LEU A 122 11.63 5.49 13.34
C LEU A 122 12.83 4.63 13.72
N HIS A 123 13.37 3.85 12.77
CA HIS A 123 14.49 2.96 13.02
C HIS A 123 15.34 2.74 11.77
N GLY A 124 16.68 2.78 11.96
CA GLY A 124 17.65 2.59 10.89
C GLY A 124 17.70 3.74 9.90
N GLU A 125 18.67 3.74 9.02
CA GLU A 125 18.86 4.80 8.01
C GLU A 125 18.27 4.40 6.66
N SER A 126 18.14 3.10 6.41
CA SER A 126 17.64 2.52 5.16
C SER A 126 16.30 1.82 5.32
N TYR A 127 15.65 1.56 4.17
CA TYR A 127 14.45 0.70 4.13
C TYR A 127 14.75 -0.71 4.66
N SER A 128 15.93 -1.27 4.37
CA SER A 128 16.33 -2.61 4.82
C SER A 128 16.40 -2.68 6.34
N ASP A 129 16.98 -1.67 6.99
CA ASP A 129 17.07 -1.60 8.45
C ASP A 129 15.67 -1.52 9.08
N ALA A 130 14.84 -0.63 8.56
CA ALA A 130 13.45 -0.48 9.02
C ALA A 130 12.65 -1.78 8.82
N PHE A 131 12.87 -2.48 7.70
CA PHE A 131 12.20 -3.76 7.41
C PHE A 131 12.64 -4.85 8.39
N GLN A 132 13.93 -5.06 8.57
CA GLN A 132 14.46 -6.08 9.52
C GLN A 132 13.97 -5.81 10.95
N TYR A 133 13.99 -4.54 11.37
CA TYR A 133 13.45 -4.19 12.68
C TYR A 133 11.95 -4.44 12.79
N SER A 134 11.20 -4.18 11.74
CA SER A 134 9.76 -4.46 11.72
C SER A 134 9.43 -5.94 11.86
N GLU A 135 10.29 -6.84 11.31
CA GLU A 135 10.13 -8.29 11.51
C GLU A 135 10.33 -8.69 12.98
N LEU A 136 11.33 -8.10 13.64
CA LEU A 136 11.58 -8.34 15.07
C LEU A 136 10.39 -7.87 15.92
N VAL A 137 9.85 -6.67 15.63
CA VAL A 137 8.68 -6.12 16.31
C VAL A 137 7.45 -6.98 16.05
N ALA A 138 7.25 -7.43 14.80
CA ALA A 138 6.15 -8.30 14.41
C ALA A 138 6.15 -9.59 15.25
N LYS A 139 7.31 -10.24 15.35
CA LYS A 139 7.49 -11.46 16.13
C LYS A 139 7.27 -11.23 17.63
N LYS A 140 7.85 -10.17 18.18
CA LYS A 140 7.77 -9.84 19.61
C LYS A 140 6.35 -9.52 20.05
N ARG A 141 5.59 -8.76 19.23
CA ARG A 141 4.23 -8.30 19.55
C ARG A 141 3.13 -9.18 18.95
N GLY A 142 3.45 -10.23 18.19
CA GLY A 142 2.48 -11.10 17.52
C GLY A 142 1.68 -10.40 16.43
N LEU A 143 2.24 -9.35 15.78
CA LEU A 143 1.56 -8.56 14.77
C LEU A 143 1.57 -9.25 13.41
N THR A 144 0.50 -9.01 12.63
CA THR A 144 0.44 -9.54 11.27
C THR A 144 1.11 -8.58 10.30
N PHE A 145 2.06 -9.09 9.52
CA PHE A 145 2.78 -8.28 8.54
C PHE A 145 1.91 -7.98 7.31
N VAL A 146 1.83 -6.70 6.93
CA VAL A 146 1.18 -6.23 5.69
C VAL A 146 2.28 -5.82 4.71
N HIS A 147 2.72 -6.80 3.91
CA HIS A 147 3.86 -6.63 3.01
C HIS A 147 3.49 -5.78 1.77
N PRO A 148 4.35 -4.82 1.34
CA PRO A 148 4.05 -3.97 0.19
C PRO A 148 4.14 -4.68 -1.17
N PHE A 149 4.82 -5.83 -1.26
CA PHE A 149 5.18 -6.48 -2.53
C PHE A 149 4.86 -7.98 -2.64
N GLU A 150 4.98 -8.76 -1.59
CA GLU A 150 4.99 -10.23 -1.65
C GLU A 150 3.66 -10.89 -1.33
N ASP A 151 2.71 -10.12 -0.82
CA ASP A 151 1.43 -10.68 -0.44
C ASP A 151 0.46 -10.70 -1.63
N ARG A 152 0.08 -11.88 -2.07
CA ARG A 152 -0.93 -12.05 -3.12
C ARG A 152 -2.29 -11.41 -2.78
N LYS A 153 -2.58 -11.17 -1.52
CA LYS A 153 -3.83 -10.53 -1.08
C LYS A 153 -3.73 -9.01 -1.02
N SER A 154 -2.53 -8.47 -0.82
CA SER A 154 -2.26 -7.03 -0.94
C SER A 154 -2.03 -6.62 -2.39
N THR A 155 -2.21 -7.53 -3.30
CA THR A 155 -1.76 -7.48 -4.65
C THR A 155 -2.35 -6.34 -5.42
N ARG A 156 -1.49 -5.75 -5.98
CA ARG A 156 -1.26 -5.64 -7.42
C ARG A 156 -2.10 -6.62 -8.26
N LEU A 157 -3.42 -6.55 -8.15
CA LEU A 157 -4.24 -7.00 -9.23
C LEU A 157 -3.87 -6.08 -10.40
N ASN A 158 -2.86 -6.51 -11.17
CA ASN A 158 -2.49 -5.87 -12.41
C ASN A 158 -1.72 -4.55 -12.35
N SER A 159 -0.91 -4.28 -11.37
CA SER A 159 0.11 -3.29 -11.63
C SER A 159 1.32 -4.00 -12.21
N SER A 160 1.47 -3.91 -13.48
CA SER A 160 2.76 -4.02 -14.14
C SER A 160 3.68 -2.91 -13.61
N HIS A 161 4.18 -3.06 -12.40
CA HIS A 161 5.40 -2.42 -12.00
C HIS A 161 6.53 -3.17 -12.72
N ILE A 162 6.63 -2.95 -14.00
CA ILE A 162 7.90 -3.06 -14.69
C ILE A 162 8.71 -1.92 -14.06
N PRO A 163 9.80 -2.21 -13.34
CA PRO A 163 10.68 -1.15 -12.89
C PRO A 163 11.11 -0.40 -14.13
N LEU A 164 10.80 0.88 -14.21
CA LEU A 164 11.31 1.78 -15.26
C LEU A 164 12.85 1.81 -15.35
N SER A 165 13.54 1.20 -14.38
CA SER A 165 14.99 1.01 -14.35
C SER A 165 15.52 -0.01 -15.37
N ARG A 166 14.68 -0.62 -16.21
CA ARG A 166 15.10 -1.52 -17.29
C ARG A 166 14.76 -1.00 -18.69
N MET A 167 14.51 0.28 -18.86
CA MET A 167 14.64 0.86 -20.19
C MET A 167 16.13 0.92 -20.51
N PRO A 168 16.61 0.25 -21.58
CA PRO A 168 17.97 0.49 -22.04
C PRO A 168 18.06 1.97 -22.36
N SER A 169 19.06 2.65 -21.83
CA SER A 169 19.48 3.95 -22.30
C SER A 169 19.92 3.74 -23.75
N SER A 170 19.00 3.91 -24.67
CA SER A 170 19.38 4.04 -26.08
C SER A 170 20.10 5.37 -26.21
N ALA A 171 21.36 5.25 -26.56
CA ALA A 171 22.24 6.33 -27.00
C ALA A 171 21.57 7.27 -28.03
#